data_a38c4b71d1835236dfa51270610aa4d1
#
_entry.id   a38c4b71d1835236dfa51270610aa4d1
#
_cell.length_a   1.000
_cell.length_b   1.000
_cell.length_c   1.000
_cell.angle_alpha   90.00
_cell.angle_beta   90.00
_cell.angle_gamma   90.00
#
_symmetry.space_group_name_H-M   'P 1'
#
loop_
_entity.id
_entity.type
_entity.pdbx_description
1 polymer ?
#
loop_
_entity_poly.entity_id
_entity_poly.type
_entity_poly.pdbx_seq_one_letter_code
_entity_poly.pdbx_strand_id
1 'polypeptide(L)'
;MNERIRKQQISELRQLVQVLGRTLQQQPLPTTDESNALFKVVVDYTYAFDTLDDYDYQRLSISKTTSKETFHATYEKAMKEINVLKKKFGYSPLFGNEKDDSFKSSIGQIYQTFDGVDLYPSVEEKAAMLLYLVTKNHSFSDGNNSLSYFIILKILSATADHEYF
;
A
#
# COMPACT_ATOMS: atom_id res chain seq x y z
N MET A 1 16.20 -14.60 23.56
CA MET A 1 16.81 -13.29 23.26
C MET A 1 15.84 -12.22 23.75
N ASN A 2 16.28 -11.30 24.59
CA ASN A 2 15.42 -10.40 25.38
C ASN A 2 14.75 -9.38 24.42
N GLU A 3 13.44 -9.23 24.46
CA GLU A 3 12.65 -8.33 23.59
C GLU A 3 13.14 -6.87 23.68
N ARG A 4 13.66 -6.48 24.82
CA ARG A 4 14.28 -5.17 25.06
C ARG A 4 15.52 -4.94 24.19
N ILE A 5 16.40 -5.97 24.08
CA ILE A 5 17.62 -5.89 23.25
C ILE A 5 17.27 -5.80 21.79
N ARG A 6 16.24 -6.53 21.35
CA ARG A 6 15.75 -6.50 19.98
C ARG A 6 15.17 -5.12 19.62
N LYS A 7 14.37 -4.53 20.49
CA LYS A 7 13.82 -3.15 20.28
C LYS A 7 14.93 -2.11 20.22
N GLN A 8 15.95 -2.23 21.07
CA GLN A 8 17.10 -1.32 21.06
C GLN A 8 17.89 -1.43 19.77
N GLN A 9 18.21 -2.64 19.30
CA GLN A 9 18.94 -2.87 18.04
C GLN A 9 18.18 -2.34 16.81
N ILE A 10 16.85 -2.50 16.80
CA ILE A 10 16.01 -1.94 15.73
C ILE A 10 16.04 -0.41 15.77
N SER A 11 15.99 0.20 16.96
CA SER A 11 16.08 1.65 17.13
C SER A 11 17.42 2.20 16.66
N GLU A 12 18.53 1.54 17.01
CA GLU A 12 19.88 1.92 16.57
C GLU A 12 20.04 1.80 15.05
N LEU A 13 19.50 0.72 14.46
CA LEU A 13 19.52 0.56 13.00
C LEU A 13 18.70 1.64 12.29
N ARG A 14 17.52 1.99 12.80
CA ARG A 14 16.70 3.10 12.30
C ARG A 14 17.47 4.43 12.30
N GLN A 15 18.10 4.77 13.43
CA GLN A 15 18.90 5.99 13.54
C GLN A 15 20.05 6.01 12.54
N LEU A 16 20.73 4.88 12.34
CA LEU A 16 21.83 4.77 11.38
C LEU A 16 21.35 4.97 9.94
N VAL A 17 20.23 4.36 9.55
CA VAL A 17 19.62 4.53 8.21
C VAL A 17 19.17 5.98 8.00
N GLN A 18 18.55 6.61 9.01
CA GLN A 18 18.13 8.02 8.93
C GLN A 18 19.33 8.99 8.77
N VAL A 19 20.40 8.77 9.54
CA VAL A 19 21.62 9.58 9.44
C VAL A 19 22.25 9.41 8.05
N LEU A 20 22.39 8.17 7.59
CA LEU A 20 22.91 7.89 6.24
C LEU A 20 22.05 8.53 5.16
N GLY A 21 20.74 8.40 5.23
CA GLY A 21 19.80 8.97 4.26
C GLY A 21 19.94 10.50 4.18
N ARG A 22 20.01 11.19 5.33
CA ARG A 22 20.19 12.64 5.39
C ARG A 22 21.57 13.09 4.90
N THR A 23 22.61 12.36 5.26
CA THR A 23 23.99 12.67 4.82
C THR A 23 24.11 12.52 3.31
N LEU A 24 23.54 11.48 2.75
CA LEU A 24 23.57 11.21 1.31
C LEU A 24 22.73 12.22 0.50
N GLN A 25 21.66 12.77 1.06
CA GLN A 25 20.89 13.84 0.42
C GLN A 25 21.65 15.18 0.35
N GLN A 26 22.63 15.39 1.21
CA GLN A 26 23.37 16.64 1.31
C GLN A 26 24.70 16.66 0.53
N GLN A 27 25.20 15.53 0.06
CA GLN A 27 26.45 15.44 -0.68
C GLN A 27 26.25 14.90 -2.08
N PRO A 28 26.85 15.49 -3.13
CA PRO A 28 26.88 14.92 -4.45
C PRO A 28 27.72 13.63 -4.42
N LEU A 29 27.06 12.49 -4.63
CA LEU A 29 27.73 11.20 -4.71
C LEU A 29 28.40 10.99 -6.06
N PRO A 30 29.53 10.25 -6.10
CA PRO A 30 30.12 9.82 -7.36
C PRO A 30 29.09 8.96 -8.13
N THR A 31 28.84 9.35 -9.36
CA THR A 31 27.78 8.84 -10.22
C THR A 31 28.15 7.50 -10.85
N THR A 32 27.96 6.43 -10.10
CA THR A 32 27.77 5.12 -10.73
C THR A 32 26.28 4.73 -10.58
N ASP A 33 25.71 4.08 -11.57
CA ASP A 33 24.32 3.63 -11.56
C ASP A 33 24.00 2.77 -10.34
N GLU A 34 24.96 1.95 -9.89
CA GLU A 34 24.85 1.13 -8.69
C GLU A 34 24.78 1.95 -7.40
N SER A 35 25.57 3.04 -7.30
CA SER A 35 25.52 3.93 -6.15
C SER A 35 24.20 4.67 -6.05
N ASN A 36 23.62 5.07 -7.18
CA ASN A 36 22.32 5.72 -7.24
C ASN A 36 21.19 4.76 -6.87
N ALA A 37 21.27 3.49 -7.31
CA ALA A 37 20.29 2.47 -6.95
C ALA A 37 20.33 2.17 -5.44
N LEU A 38 21.54 2.03 -4.86
CA LEU A 38 21.71 1.82 -3.42
C LEU A 38 21.21 3.03 -2.62
N PHE A 39 21.50 4.23 -3.08
CA PHE A 39 21.02 5.48 -2.48
C PHE A 39 19.49 5.55 -2.45
N LYS A 40 18.85 5.25 -3.56
CA LYS A 40 17.38 5.21 -3.64
C LYS A 40 16.79 4.23 -2.61
N VAL A 41 17.35 3.03 -2.50
CA VAL A 41 16.91 2.04 -1.51
C VAL A 41 17.04 2.61 -0.09
N VAL A 42 18.16 3.24 0.27
CA VAL A 42 18.36 3.83 1.61
C VAL A 42 17.33 4.93 1.90
N VAL A 43 17.07 5.80 0.92
CA VAL A 43 16.06 6.87 1.05
C VAL A 43 14.66 6.30 1.23
N ASP A 44 14.28 5.30 0.44
CA ASP A 44 12.97 4.65 0.52
C ASP A 44 12.76 3.98 1.89
N TYR A 45 13.80 3.31 2.42
CA TYR A 45 13.76 2.73 3.77
C TYR A 45 13.68 3.79 4.87
N THR A 46 14.37 4.92 4.72
CA THR A 46 14.28 6.04 5.68
C THR A 46 12.86 6.55 5.77
N TYR A 47 12.20 6.78 4.64
CA TYR A 47 10.81 7.20 4.61
C TYR A 47 9.86 6.19 5.26
N ALA A 48 10.06 4.91 4.98
CA ALA A 48 9.27 3.85 5.58
C ALA A 48 9.42 3.80 7.11
N PHE A 49 10.64 3.98 7.63
CA PHE A 49 10.90 4.03 9.07
C PHE A 49 10.29 5.26 9.73
N ASP A 50 10.37 6.43 9.11
CA ASP A 50 9.73 7.65 9.61
C ASP A 50 8.21 7.49 9.68
N THR A 51 7.61 6.88 8.65
CA THR A 51 6.16 6.59 8.63
C THR A 51 5.75 5.61 9.73
N LEU A 52 6.54 4.56 9.97
CA LEU A 52 6.29 3.60 11.04
C LEU A 52 6.44 4.23 12.42
N ASP A 53 7.42 5.12 12.59
CA ASP A 53 7.62 5.84 13.84
C ASP A 53 6.44 6.78 14.14
N ASP A 54 5.97 7.51 13.14
CA ASP A 54 4.79 8.36 13.25
C ASP A 54 3.52 7.56 13.55
N TYR A 55 3.38 6.36 12.99
CA TYR A 55 2.28 5.45 13.31
C TYR A 55 2.36 4.95 14.76
N ASP A 56 3.55 4.48 15.20
CA ASP A 56 3.75 3.93 16.54
C ASP A 56 3.50 4.99 17.65
N TYR A 57 3.83 6.26 17.36
CA TYR A 57 3.61 7.39 18.26
C TYR A 57 2.28 8.13 18.03
N GLN A 58 1.40 7.61 17.17
CA GLN A 58 0.10 8.22 16.83
C GLN A 58 0.24 9.66 16.30
N ARG A 59 1.34 9.96 15.62
CA ARG A 59 1.61 11.25 14.97
C ARG A 59 1.31 11.24 13.48
N LEU A 60 1.03 10.07 12.91
CA LEU A 60 0.72 9.94 11.50
C LEU A 60 -0.53 10.75 11.17
N SER A 61 -0.38 11.72 10.30
CA SER A 61 -1.49 12.51 9.79
C SER A 61 -1.70 12.24 8.31
N ILE A 62 -2.95 12.02 7.93
CA ILE A 62 -3.32 11.90 6.53
C ILE A 62 -3.40 13.33 5.98
N SER A 63 -2.36 13.76 5.29
CA SER A 63 -2.31 15.03 4.58
C SER A 63 -2.10 14.78 3.09
N LYS A 64 -2.66 15.64 2.24
CA LYS A 64 -2.55 15.55 0.77
C LYS A 64 -3.25 14.31 0.19
N THR A 65 -4.50 14.08 0.60
CA THR A 65 -5.35 13.03 0.03
C THR A 65 -6.10 13.52 -1.21
N THR A 66 -6.42 12.58 -2.09
CA THR A 66 -7.17 12.83 -3.32
C THR A 66 -8.66 12.66 -3.06
N SER A 67 -9.40 13.77 -3.04
CA SER A 67 -10.86 13.74 -2.85
C SER A 67 -11.63 13.47 -4.14
N LYS A 68 -11.03 13.75 -5.30
CA LYS A 68 -11.69 13.54 -6.59
C LYS A 68 -11.38 12.14 -7.10
N GLU A 69 -12.36 11.25 -7.00
CA GLU A 69 -12.27 9.91 -7.55
C GLU A 69 -12.52 9.94 -9.06
N THR A 70 -11.52 9.60 -9.86
CA THR A 70 -11.64 9.44 -11.32
C THR A 70 -11.96 7.99 -11.71
N PHE A 71 -11.73 7.05 -10.81
CA PHE A 71 -12.00 5.63 -11.00
C PHE A 71 -12.88 5.08 -9.87
N HIS A 72 -14.13 4.75 -10.20
CA HIS A 72 -14.99 4.05 -9.27
C HIS A 72 -14.81 2.54 -9.39
N ALA A 73 -14.30 1.92 -8.32
CA ALA A 73 -14.07 0.48 -8.25
C ALA A 73 -15.42 -0.23 -8.10
N THR A 74 -15.85 -0.94 -9.13
CA THR A 74 -16.99 -1.85 -9.01
C THR A 74 -16.52 -3.30 -8.93
N TYR A 75 -17.35 -4.17 -8.37
CA TYR A 75 -17.07 -5.59 -8.28
C TYR A 75 -16.75 -6.19 -9.66
N GLU A 76 -17.53 -5.86 -10.68
CA GLU A 76 -17.36 -6.38 -12.04
C GLU A 76 -16.02 -5.94 -12.66
N LYS A 77 -15.64 -4.68 -12.48
CA LYS A 77 -14.35 -4.16 -12.94
C LYS A 77 -13.19 -4.87 -12.22
N ALA A 78 -13.28 -5.00 -10.90
CA ALA A 78 -12.26 -5.66 -10.11
C ALA A 78 -12.10 -7.14 -10.50
N MET A 79 -13.19 -7.88 -10.65
CA MET A 79 -13.16 -9.27 -11.09
C MET A 79 -12.62 -9.46 -12.51
N LYS A 80 -12.90 -8.52 -13.40
CA LYS A 80 -12.30 -8.51 -14.74
C LYS A 80 -10.78 -8.43 -14.68
N GLU A 81 -10.24 -7.52 -13.87
CA GLU A 81 -8.79 -7.36 -13.69
C GLU A 81 -8.17 -8.59 -13.00
N ILE A 82 -8.82 -9.15 -11.99
CA ILE A 82 -8.38 -10.39 -11.32
C ILE A 82 -8.30 -11.55 -12.33
N ASN A 83 -9.29 -11.68 -13.21
CA ASN A 83 -9.29 -12.70 -14.25
C ASN A 83 -8.17 -12.52 -15.28
N VAL A 84 -7.79 -11.28 -15.59
CA VAL A 84 -6.62 -10.99 -16.42
C VAL A 84 -5.33 -11.45 -15.72
N LEU A 85 -5.19 -11.11 -14.42
CA LEU A 85 -4.05 -11.55 -13.62
C LEU A 85 -3.97 -13.07 -13.50
N LYS A 86 -5.12 -13.72 -13.24
CA LYS A 86 -5.20 -15.17 -13.15
C LYS A 86 -4.70 -15.85 -14.43
N LYS A 87 -5.05 -15.34 -15.60
CA LYS A 87 -4.55 -15.84 -16.88
C LYS A 87 -3.05 -15.59 -17.07
N LYS A 88 -2.54 -14.46 -16.59
CA LYS A 88 -1.14 -14.06 -16.79
C LYS A 88 -0.19 -14.70 -15.77
N PHE A 89 -0.62 -14.83 -14.52
CA PHE A 89 0.22 -15.21 -13.37
C PHE A 89 -0.35 -16.35 -12.53
N GLY A 90 -1.40 -17.03 -13.01
CA GLY A 90 -2.10 -18.07 -12.27
C GLY A 90 -1.28 -19.35 -12.12
N TYR A 91 -0.28 -19.31 -11.21
CA TYR A 91 0.52 -20.49 -10.86
C TYR A 91 -0.27 -21.52 -10.05
N SER A 92 -1.38 -21.11 -9.42
CA SER A 92 -2.25 -21.97 -8.62
C SER A 92 -3.66 -21.98 -9.22
N PRO A 93 -4.31 -23.14 -9.34
CA PRO A 93 -5.70 -23.22 -9.78
C PRO A 93 -6.68 -22.54 -8.81
N LEU A 94 -6.22 -22.26 -7.59
CA LEU A 94 -7.01 -21.57 -6.54
C LEU A 94 -6.83 -20.05 -6.56
N PHE A 95 -5.82 -19.53 -7.29
CA PHE A 95 -5.53 -18.11 -7.35
C PHE A 95 -6.74 -17.32 -7.88
N GLY A 96 -7.18 -16.31 -7.14
CA GLY A 96 -8.28 -15.43 -7.52
C GLY A 96 -9.66 -16.10 -7.53
N ASN A 97 -9.81 -17.30 -6.95
CA ASN A 97 -11.11 -17.90 -6.72
C ASN A 97 -11.71 -17.34 -5.43
N GLU A 98 -12.87 -16.72 -5.54
CA GLU A 98 -13.59 -16.24 -4.36
C GLU A 98 -14.04 -17.43 -3.49
N LYS A 99 -13.99 -17.26 -2.18
CA LYS A 99 -14.52 -18.21 -1.21
C LYS A 99 -16.02 -18.02 -0.99
N ASP A 100 -16.43 -16.75 -0.96
CA ASP A 100 -17.76 -16.29 -0.62
C ASP A 100 -17.99 -14.87 -1.14
N ASP A 101 -19.09 -14.23 -0.75
CA ASP A 101 -19.43 -12.86 -1.16
C ASP A 101 -18.63 -11.77 -0.43
N SER A 102 -17.60 -12.11 0.35
CA SER A 102 -16.85 -11.13 1.16
C SER A 102 -16.10 -10.09 0.32
N PHE A 103 -15.62 -10.47 -0.87
CA PHE A 103 -14.97 -9.51 -1.77
C PHE A 103 -15.95 -8.47 -2.29
N LYS A 104 -17.11 -8.90 -2.76
CA LYS A 104 -18.19 -8.02 -3.20
C LYS A 104 -18.67 -7.11 -2.07
N SER A 105 -18.80 -7.65 -0.88
CA SER A 105 -19.15 -6.91 0.33
C SER A 105 -18.08 -5.88 0.70
N SER A 106 -16.79 -6.24 0.58
CA SER A 106 -15.67 -5.34 0.84
C SER A 106 -15.65 -4.13 -0.10
N ILE A 107 -15.94 -4.35 -1.39
CA ILE A 107 -16.08 -3.24 -2.35
C ILE A 107 -17.26 -2.34 -1.98
N GLY A 108 -18.40 -2.91 -1.59
CA GLY A 108 -19.53 -2.11 -1.14
C GLY A 108 -19.23 -1.28 0.10
N GLN A 109 -18.45 -1.80 1.04
CA GLN A 109 -18.10 -1.12 2.29
C GLN A 109 -17.27 0.15 2.09
N ILE A 110 -16.34 0.18 1.12
CA ILE A 110 -15.52 1.38 0.90
C ILE A 110 -16.29 2.56 0.31
N TYR A 111 -17.51 2.33 -0.16
CA TYR A 111 -18.42 3.35 -0.69
C TYR A 111 -19.61 3.61 0.22
N GLN A 112 -19.57 3.14 1.46
CA GLN A 112 -20.63 3.43 2.43
C GLN A 112 -20.63 4.90 2.83
N THR A 113 -21.84 5.42 2.99
CA THR A 113 -22.10 6.76 3.50
C THR A 113 -22.83 6.70 4.83
N PHE A 114 -22.59 7.68 5.68
CA PHE A 114 -23.36 7.91 6.88
C PHE A 114 -23.88 9.36 6.85
N ASP A 115 -25.19 9.52 6.95
CA ASP A 115 -25.87 10.82 6.85
C ASP A 115 -25.48 11.62 5.58
N GLY A 116 -25.31 10.89 4.46
CA GLY A 116 -24.92 11.49 3.16
C GLY A 116 -23.44 11.84 3.02
N VAL A 117 -22.60 11.50 4.01
CA VAL A 117 -21.17 11.74 3.98
C VAL A 117 -20.44 10.40 3.82
N ASP A 118 -19.48 10.35 2.89
CA ASP A 118 -18.63 9.16 2.70
C ASP A 118 -17.88 8.82 3.99
N LEU A 119 -17.90 7.54 4.39
CA LEU A 119 -17.09 7.07 5.52
C LEU A 119 -15.59 7.12 5.22
N TYR A 120 -15.23 6.98 3.95
CA TYR A 120 -13.86 7.06 3.45
C TYR A 120 -13.82 8.11 2.34
N PRO A 121 -13.62 9.40 2.68
CA PRO A 121 -13.77 10.50 1.72
C PRO A 121 -12.67 10.57 0.66
N SER A 122 -11.48 10.04 0.94
CA SER A 122 -10.36 10.05 -0.02
C SER A 122 -10.19 8.71 -0.74
N VAL A 123 -9.55 8.75 -1.89
CA VAL A 123 -9.23 7.56 -2.68
C VAL A 123 -8.26 6.66 -1.93
N GLU A 124 -7.30 7.26 -1.22
CA GLU A 124 -6.30 6.57 -0.41
C GLU A 124 -6.95 5.83 0.76
N GLU A 125 -7.93 6.44 1.44
CA GLU A 125 -8.68 5.79 2.52
C GLU A 125 -9.51 4.61 1.99
N LYS A 126 -10.21 4.79 0.86
CA LYS A 126 -10.94 3.71 0.20
C LYS A 126 -9.99 2.55 -0.17
N ALA A 127 -8.84 2.87 -0.75
CA ALA A 127 -7.84 1.88 -1.14
C ALA A 127 -7.26 1.12 0.07
N ALA A 128 -6.89 1.83 1.13
CA ALA A 128 -6.38 1.23 2.37
C ALA A 128 -7.43 0.35 3.05
N MET A 129 -8.68 0.79 3.11
CA MET A 129 -9.77 0.00 3.68
C MET A 129 -10.06 -1.25 2.85
N LEU A 130 -10.04 -1.16 1.52
CA LEU A 130 -10.21 -2.33 0.66
C LEU A 130 -9.10 -3.36 0.88
N LEU A 131 -7.83 -2.93 0.99
CA LEU A 131 -6.70 -3.80 1.35
C LEU A 131 -6.97 -4.56 2.65
N TYR A 132 -7.33 -3.80 3.68
CA TYR A 132 -7.60 -4.36 5.00
C TYR A 132 -8.73 -5.39 4.96
N LEU A 133 -9.85 -5.07 4.34
CA LEU A 133 -11.02 -5.94 4.28
C LEU A 133 -10.74 -7.23 3.50
N VAL A 134 -10.13 -7.14 2.32
CA VAL A 134 -9.82 -8.31 1.49
C VAL A 134 -8.84 -9.24 2.20
N THR A 135 -7.83 -8.67 2.86
CA THR A 135 -6.84 -9.44 3.61
C THR A 135 -7.44 -10.07 4.86
N LYS A 136 -8.19 -9.30 5.64
CA LYS A 136 -8.82 -9.76 6.89
C LYS A 136 -9.86 -10.84 6.65
N ASN A 137 -10.68 -10.68 5.63
CA ASN A 137 -11.76 -11.62 5.31
C ASN A 137 -11.25 -12.85 4.56
N HIS A 138 -10.00 -12.85 4.08
CA HIS A 138 -9.47 -13.89 3.21
C HIS A 138 -10.43 -14.20 2.05
N SER A 139 -10.84 -13.17 1.34
CA SER A 139 -11.90 -13.22 0.33
C SER A 139 -11.63 -14.21 -0.80
N PHE A 140 -10.37 -14.53 -1.05
CA PHE A 140 -9.95 -15.48 -2.08
C PHE A 140 -9.30 -16.73 -1.48
N SER A 141 -9.41 -17.84 -2.19
CA SER A 141 -8.79 -19.11 -1.80
C SER A 141 -7.26 -19.04 -1.83
N ASP A 142 -6.70 -18.26 -2.76
CA ASP A 142 -5.27 -17.97 -2.87
C ASP A 142 -5.06 -16.58 -3.47
N GLY A 143 -3.93 -15.95 -3.11
CA GLY A 143 -3.50 -14.68 -3.67
C GLY A 143 -4.09 -13.43 -3.00
N ASN A 144 -4.72 -13.51 -1.81
CA ASN A 144 -5.38 -12.37 -1.16
C ASN A 144 -4.52 -11.11 -1.11
N ASN A 145 -3.26 -11.22 -0.66
CA ASN A 145 -2.36 -10.08 -0.57
C ASN A 145 -2.00 -9.52 -1.95
N SER A 146 -1.58 -10.38 -2.89
CA SER A 146 -1.19 -9.96 -4.23
C SER A 146 -2.34 -9.31 -5.00
N LEU A 147 -3.55 -9.86 -4.87
CA LEU A 147 -4.75 -9.35 -5.53
C LEU A 147 -5.18 -8.02 -4.93
N SER A 148 -5.16 -7.88 -3.61
CA SER A 148 -5.51 -6.62 -2.94
C SER A 148 -4.52 -5.50 -3.31
N TYR A 149 -3.21 -5.76 -3.32
CA TYR A 149 -2.22 -4.80 -3.80
C TYR A 149 -2.46 -4.38 -5.25
N PHE A 150 -2.73 -5.33 -6.13
CA PHE A 150 -2.97 -5.02 -7.54
C PHE A 150 -4.21 -4.16 -7.75
N ILE A 151 -5.31 -4.47 -7.06
CA ILE A 151 -6.56 -3.69 -7.17
C ILE A 151 -6.32 -2.26 -6.65
N ILE A 152 -5.59 -2.12 -5.55
CA ILE A 152 -5.23 -0.82 -4.99
C ILE A 152 -4.39 -0.02 -5.96
N LEU A 153 -3.35 -0.61 -6.54
CA LEU A 153 -2.53 0.06 -7.54
C LEU A 153 -3.37 0.54 -8.73
N LYS A 154 -4.37 -0.25 -9.15
CA LYS A 154 -5.31 0.16 -10.19
C LYS A 154 -6.21 1.32 -9.78
N ILE A 155 -6.70 1.32 -8.56
CA ILE A 155 -7.50 2.43 -8.01
C ILE A 155 -6.64 3.70 -7.97
N LEU A 156 -5.46 3.62 -7.36
CA LEU A 156 -4.57 4.77 -7.20
C LEU A 156 -4.01 5.27 -8.54
N SER A 157 -3.62 4.38 -9.46
CA SER A 157 -3.08 4.77 -10.77
C SER A 157 -4.14 5.40 -11.69
N ALA A 158 -5.39 5.03 -11.54
CA ALA A 158 -6.47 5.62 -12.30
C ALA A 158 -6.88 7.02 -11.79
N THR A 159 -6.50 7.37 -10.55
CA THR A 159 -6.74 8.69 -9.96
C THR A 159 -5.54 9.62 -10.08
N ALA A 160 -4.36 9.09 -10.25
CA ALA A 160 -3.14 9.85 -10.53
C ALA A 160 -3.14 10.24 -12.02
N ASP A 161 -3.82 11.30 -12.39
CA ASP A 161 -3.57 11.97 -13.67
C ASP A 161 -2.12 12.48 -13.67
N HIS A 162 -1.23 11.72 -14.29
CA HIS A 162 0.06 12.12 -14.88
C HIS A 162 1.23 12.58 -14.00
N GLU A 163 1.32 12.36 -12.68
CA GLU A 163 2.51 12.87 -11.94
C GLU A 163 3.43 11.81 -11.29
N TYR A 164 3.22 10.51 -11.47
CA TYR A 164 4.04 9.50 -10.77
C TYR A 164 4.62 8.38 -11.65
N PHE A 165 4.87 8.67 -12.95
CA PHE A 165 5.75 7.81 -13.76
C PHE A 165 6.60 8.63 -14.72
#